data_041595498451b81dda1d3d213347ce9f
#
_entry.id   041595498451b81dda1d3d213347ce9f
#
_cell.length_a   1.000
_cell.length_b   1.000
_cell.length_c   1.000
_cell.angle_alpha   90.00
_cell.angle_beta   90.00
_cell.angle_gamma   90.00
#
_symmetry.space_group_name_H-M   'P 1'
#
loop_
_entity.id
_entity.type
_entity.pdbx_description
1 polymer ?
#
loop_
_entity_poly.entity_id
_entity_poly.type
_entity_poly.pdbx_seq_one_letter_code
_entity_poly.pdbx_strand_id
1 'polypeptide(L)'
;DDDPTAQHFLALDQSGSAIGTARLTRDGRIGRVAVLKDWRGKKVGDALLRAAVEAGSLQHFGELRLAAQTYATGFYQRHGFEPYGEIFQDVGIDHVWMRRELSPPAPASPSLHERPETADQNPGRSDFDDRVNLLRQWHEQLKATRRRLTIFSRDLDRRVLDQPLLMEQLRSLAVCDLRPQIRILVLDSGAAVQACHPLIALAQRLPSVIQIRRPAKDHQDYPSAFSVGDEHHLLLRPFGDQFDGYSMLWHRREARRQLELFDPMWEAASPDPNFRRLAL
;
A
#
# COMPACT_ATOMS: atom_id res chain seq x y z
N ASP A 1 18.84 22.23 -5.10
CA ASP A 1 18.32 21.47 -3.93
C ASP A 1 17.71 20.16 -4.42
N ASP A 2 18.55 19.35 -5.05
CA ASP A 2 18.15 18.02 -5.51
C ASP A 2 18.41 17.04 -4.37
N ASP A 3 17.35 16.72 -3.61
CA ASP A 3 17.38 15.58 -2.70
C ASP A 3 16.96 14.33 -3.51
N PRO A 4 17.93 13.56 -4.05
CA PRO A 4 17.66 12.38 -4.85
C PRO A 4 17.00 11.26 -4.05
N THR A 5 16.88 11.44 -2.74
CA THR A 5 16.32 10.48 -1.81
C THR A 5 14.89 10.83 -1.41
N ALA A 6 14.39 12.01 -1.80
CA ALA A 6 13.02 12.44 -1.53
C ALA A 6 12.02 11.68 -2.42
N GLN A 7 10.86 11.40 -1.87
CA GLN A 7 9.74 10.84 -2.64
C GLN A 7 8.95 11.98 -3.29
N HIS A 8 8.82 11.91 -4.62
CA HIS A 8 8.06 12.87 -5.41
C HIS A 8 6.68 12.32 -5.78
N PHE A 9 5.67 13.18 -5.72
CA PHE A 9 4.30 12.89 -6.10
C PHE A 9 3.93 13.76 -7.29
N LEU A 10 3.28 13.17 -8.28
CA LEU A 10 2.84 13.84 -9.48
C LEU A 10 1.37 13.54 -9.73
N ALA A 11 0.55 14.57 -9.82
CA ALA A 11 -0.83 14.46 -10.29
C ALA A 11 -0.86 14.60 -11.81
N LEU A 12 -1.50 13.65 -12.48
CA LEU A 12 -1.67 13.64 -13.93
C LEU A 12 -3.15 13.80 -14.27
N ASP A 13 -3.45 14.44 -15.38
CA ASP A 13 -4.79 14.49 -15.96
C ASP A 13 -5.06 13.22 -16.80
N GLN A 14 -6.23 13.15 -17.43
CA GLN A 14 -6.63 12.02 -18.27
C GLN A 14 -5.74 11.83 -19.51
N SER A 15 -5.04 12.87 -19.95
CA SER A 15 -4.10 12.81 -21.07
C SER A 15 -2.68 12.39 -20.64
N GLY A 16 -2.45 12.21 -19.33
CA GLY A 16 -1.12 11.95 -18.78
C GLY A 16 -0.28 13.20 -18.54
N SER A 17 -0.85 14.40 -18.71
CA SER A 17 -0.12 15.66 -18.49
C SER A 17 -0.04 15.99 -17.00
N ALA A 18 1.13 16.47 -16.54
CA ALA A 18 1.36 16.85 -15.16
C ALA A 18 0.56 18.10 -14.78
N ILE A 19 -0.29 18.00 -13.75
CA ILE A 19 -1.17 19.07 -13.28
C ILE A 19 -0.89 19.52 -11.85
N GLY A 20 -0.04 18.79 -11.13
CA GLY A 20 0.37 19.16 -9.78
C GLY A 20 1.47 18.26 -9.25
N THR A 21 2.15 18.71 -8.19
CA THR A 21 3.27 18.03 -7.57
C THR A 21 3.27 18.18 -6.05
N ALA A 22 3.92 17.24 -5.36
CA ALA A 22 4.33 17.35 -3.97
C ALA A 22 5.61 16.54 -3.75
N ARG A 23 6.32 16.76 -2.64
CA ARG A 23 7.55 16.07 -2.26
C ARG A 23 7.51 15.74 -0.77
N LEU A 24 7.97 14.55 -0.41
CA LEU A 24 8.22 14.12 0.97
C LEU A 24 9.71 13.78 1.10
N THR A 25 10.40 14.43 2.03
CA THR A 25 11.81 14.16 2.31
C THR A 25 11.98 13.08 3.37
N ARG A 26 13.17 12.52 3.51
CA ARG A 26 13.47 11.45 4.48
C ARG A 26 13.38 11.88 5.94
N ASP A 27 13.40 13.17 6.22
CA ASP A 27 13.20 13.75 7.56
C ASP A 27 11.73 14.11 7.86
N GLY A 28 10.77 13.66 7.02
CA GLY A 28 9.36 13.87 7.24
C GLY A 28 8.87 15.28 6.85
N ARG A 29 9.61 16.01 6.01
CA ARG A 29 9.20 17.34 5.53
C ARG A 29 8.45 17.22 4.20
N ILE A 30 7.21 17.72 4.18
CA ILE A 30 6.43 17.90 2.95
C ILE A 30 6.76 19.27 2.34
N GLY A 31 7.02 19.28 1.04
CA GLY A 31 7.33 20.50 0.31
C GLY A 31 6.93 20.42 -1.16
N ARG A 32 7.19 21.48 -1.93
CA ARG A 32 6.91 21.52 -3.37
C ARG A 32 5.45 21.20 -3.73
N VAL A 33 4.51 21.49 -2.82
CA VAL A 33 3.08 21.31 -3.10
C VAL A 33 2.62 22.41 -4.03
N ALA A 34 2.34 22.05 -5.27
CA ALA A 34 1.91 22.98 -6.31
C ALA A 34 0.86 22.35 -7.21
N VAL A 35 -0.12 23.16 -7.65
CA VAL A 35 -1.17 22.77 -8.59
C VAL A 35 -1.30 23.85 -9.65
N LEU A 36 -1.33 23.44 -10.92
CA LEU A 36 -1.55 24.34 -12.04
C LEU A 36 -2.83 25.17 -11.83
N LYS A 37 -2.80 26.43 -12.25
CA LYS A 37 -3.86 27.42 -12.01
C LYS A 37 -5.25 26.90 -12.41
N ASP A 38 -5.36 26.29 -13.58
CA ASP A 38 -6.62 25.81 -14.14
C ASP A 38 -7.15 24.54 -13.44
N TRP A 39 -6.32 23.94 -12.59
CA TRP A 39 -6.65 22.74 -11.80
C TRP A 39 -6.85 23.03 -10.31
N ARG A 40 -6.71 24.28 -9.89
CA ARG A 40 -7.01 24.68 -8.51
C ARG A 40 -8.51 24.59 -8.24
N GLY A 41 -8.88 24.33 -7.00
CA GLY A 41 -10.29 24.11 -6.60
C GLY A 41 -10.89 22.77 -7.01
N LYS A 42 -10.18 21.94 -7.79
CA LYS A 42 -10.61 20.61 -8.24
C LYS A 42 -10.07 19.47 -7.38
N LYS A 43 -9.72 19.72 -6.12
CA LYS A 43 -9.22 18.76 -5.14
C LYS A 43 -7.88 18.09 -5.49
N VAL A 44 -7.15 18.58 -6.48
CA VAL A 44 -5.83 18.03 -6.86
C VAL A 44 -4.81 18.19 -5.72
N GLY A 45 -4.79 19.37 -5.08
CA GLY A 45 -3.94 19.60 -3.90
C GLY A 45 -4.28 18.68 -2.73
N ASP A 46 -5.57 18.42 -2.50
CA ASP A 46 -6.03 17.50 -1.46
C ASP A 46 -5.53 16.06 -1.74
N ALA A 47 -5.56 15.62 -2.98
CA ALA A 47 -5.08 14.30 -3.38
C ALA A 47 -3.56 14.18 -3.19
N LEU A 48 -2.78 15.19 -3.62
CA LEU A 48 -1.33 15.23 -3.46
C LEU A 48 -0.91 15.23 -1.99
N LEU A 49 -1.56 16.06 -1.16
CA LEU A 49 -1.23 16.12 0.26
C LEU A 49 -1.59 14.83 0.98
N ARG A 50 -2.74 14.22 0.65
CA ARG A 50 -3.09 12.90 1.20
C ARG A 50 -2.07 11.84 0.82
N ALA A 51 -1.63 11.79 -0.43
CA ALA A 51 -0.61 10.84 -0.86
C ALA A 51 0.72 11.03 -0.11
N ALA A 52 1.14 12.28 0.14
CA ALA A 52 2.35 12.56 0.91
C ALA A 52 2.20 12.17 2.39
N VAL A 53 1.04 12.42 3.00
CA VAL A 53 0.75 12.02 4.39
C VAL A 53 0.69 10.49 4.50
N GLU A 54 0.05 9.81 3.56
CA GLU A 54 -0.01 8.36 3.49
C GLU A 54 1.39 7.74 3.39
N ALA A 55 2.23 8.27 2.50
CA ALA A 55 3.62 7.82 2.37
C ALA A 55 4.41 8.05 3.67
N GLY A 56 4.22 9.17 4.34
CA GLY A 56 4.84 9.44 5.64
C GLY A 56 4.39 8.46 6.73
N SER A 57 3.10 8.13 6.75
CA SER A 57 2.55 7.12 7.66
C SER A 57 3.14 5.73 7.40
N LEU A 58 3.26 5.32 6.13
CA LEU A 58 3.87 4.05 5.73
C LEU A 58 5.38 3.97 6.04
N GLN A 59 6.07 5.11 6.02
CA GLN A 59 7.49 5.22 6.40
C GLN A 59 7.68 5.36 7.93
N HIS A 60 6.60 5.27 8.71
CA HIS A 60 6.61 5.34 10.19
C HIS A 60 7.17 6.66 10.74
N PHE A 61 6.97 7.77 10.06
CA PHE A 61 7.24 9.06 10.66
C PHE A 61 6.28 9.30 11.83
N GLY A 62 6.81 9.75 12.98
CA GLY A 62 5.96 10.16 14.11
C GLY A 62 5.27 11.49 13.86
N GLU A 63 5.88 12.34 13.04
CA GLU A 63 5.40 13.69 12.71
C GLU A 63 5.78 14.05 11.27
N LEU A 64 4.89 14.76 10.59
CA LEU A 64 5.18 15.43 9.33
C LEU A 64 5.17 16.94 9.53
N ARG A 65 6.08 17.62 8.83
CA ARG A 65 6.25 19.07 8.91
C ARG A 65 6.21 19.70 7.53
N LEU A 66 5.75 20.93 7.46
CA LEU A 66 5.80 21.75 6.24
C LEU A 66 5.88 23.23 6.57
N ALA A 67 6.42 24.03 5.66
CA ALA A 67 6.36 25.47 5.71
C ALA A 67 5.19 25.93 4.82
N ALA A 68 4.12 26.44 5.42
CA ALA A 68 2.95 26.91 4.72
C ALA A 68 3.03 28.42 4.51
N GLN A 69 2.72 28.87 3.30
CA GLN A 69 2.42 30.29 3.10
C GLN A 69 1.20 30.66 3.92
N THR A 70 1.24 31.81 4.62
CA THR A 70 0.20 32.17 5.60
C THR A 70 -1.21 32.16 5.03
N TYR A 71 -1.41 32.52 3.78
CA TYR A 71 -2.71 32.44 3.11
C TYR A 71 -3.18 31.02 2.82
N ALA A 72 -2.31 30.02 2.86
CA ALA A 72 -2.61 28.62 2.59
C ALA A 72 -2.81 27.77 3.86
N THR A 73 -2.64 28.34 5.04
CA THR A 73 -2.74 27.62 6.32
C THR A 73 -4.07 26.88 6.47
N GLY A 74 -5.19 27.49 6.09
CA GLY A 74 -6.50 26.86 6.15
C GLY A 74 -6.65 25.61 5.28
N PHE A 75 -5.88 25.50 4.19
CA PHE A 75 -5.81 24.28 3.39
C PHE A 75 -5.16 23.13 4.18
N TYR A 76 -4.01 23.38 4.79
CA TYR A 76 -3.29 22.39 5.57
C TYR A 76 -4.00 22.01 6.87
N GLN A 77 -4.68 22.97 7.52
CA GLN A 77 -5.49 22.69 8.71
C GLN A 77 -6.61 21.68 8.46
N ARG A 78 -7.28 21.76 7.30
CA ARG A 78 -8.29 20.75 6.91
C ARG A 78 -7.71 19.34 6.76
N HIS A 79 -6.39 19.22 6.61
CA HIS A 79 -5.66 17.96 6.56
C HIS A 79 -4.97 17.62 7.89
N GLY A 80 -5.37 18.24 8.99
CA GLY A 80 -4.88 17.94 10.33
C GLY A 80 -3.49 18.46 10.64
N PHE A 81 -2.99 19.46 9.90
CA PHE A 81 -1.77 20.16 10.24
C PHE A 81 -2.07 21.35 11.15
N GLU A 82 -1.28 21.53 12.20
CA GLU A 82 -1.37 22.62 13.15
C GLU A 82 -0.17 23.57 13.00
N PRO A 83 -0.39 24.89 12.99
CA PRO A 83 0.70 25.85 12.93
C PRO A 83 1.48 25.85 14.25
N TYR A 84 2.80 26.03 14.17
CA TYR A 84 3.67 26.23 15.34
C TYR A 84 4.83 27.17 15.02
N GLY A 85 5.40 27.77 16.06
CA GLY A 85 6.47 28.76 15.93
C GLY A 85 6.00 30.13 15.39
N GLU A 86 6.96 30.99 15.09
CA GLU A 86 6.71 32.33 14.59
C GLU A 86 6.59 32.35 13.05
N ILE A 87 5.92 33.38 12.53
CA ILE A 87 5.89 33.66 11.09
C ILE A 87 7.30 34.09 10.65
N PHE A 88 7.78 33.54 9.56
CA PHE A 88 9.07 33.88 8.97
C PHE A 88 8.92 34.20 7.48
N GLN A 89 9.91 34.92 6.94
CA GLN A 89 9.94 35.26 5.53
C GLN A 89 10.78 34.25 4.75
N ASP A 90 10.21 33.72 3.67
CA ASP A 90 10.93 32.94 2.66
C ASP A 90 10.68 33.55 1.29
N VAL A 91 11.73 34.07 0.63
CA VAL A 91 11.66 34.78 -0.65
C VAL A 91 10.62 35.91 -0.64
N GLY A 92 10.50 36.65 0.47
CA GLY A 92 9.57 37.79 0.59
C GLY A 92 8.10 37.40 0.80
N ILE A 93 7.81 36.13 1.10
CA ILE A 93 6.46 35.63 1.39
C ILE A 93 6.44 35.13 2.84
N ASP A 94 5.39 35.51 3.57
CA ASP A 94 5.18 35.09 4.95
C ASP A 94 4.82 33.61 5.00
N HIS A 95 5.61 32.83 5.75
CA HIS A 95 5.43 31.42 6.00
C HIS A 95 5.27 31.16 7.49
N VAL A 96 4.58 30.07 7.81
CA VAL A 96 4.51 29.51 9.15
C VAL A 96 4.79 28.00 9.09
N TRP A 97 5.53 27.51 10.07
CA TRP A 97 5.70 26.08 10.20
C TRP A 97 4.40 25.42 10.62
N MET A 98 4.08 24.31 9.99
CA MET A 98 2.95 23.48 10.37
C MET A 98 3.40 22.04 10.56
N ARG A 99 2.81 21.37 11.54
CA ARG A 99 3.08 19.97 11.83
C ARG A 99 1.79 19.17 11.90
N ARG A 100 1.89 17.91 11.62
CA ARG A 100 0.86 16.93 11.83
C ARG A 100 1.48 15.72 12.50
N GLU A 101 1.04 15.42 13.72
CA GLU A 101 1.38 14.16 14.37
C GLU A 101 0.71 13.04 13.58
N LEU A 102 1.50 12.06 13.17
CA LEU A 102 0.98 10.81 12.68
C LEU A 102 0.82 9.93 13.91
N SER A 103 -0.36 9.36 14.11
CA SER A 103 -0.52 8.37 15.18
C SER A 103 0.64 7.39 15.09
N PRO A 104 1.40 7.16 16.18
CA PRO A 104 2.44 6.15 16.13
C PRO A 104 1.79 4.86 15.63
N PRO A 105 2.49 4.06 14.81
CA PRO A 105 2.03 2.71 14.54
C PRO A 105 1.72 2.12 15.91
N ALA A 106 0.56 1.50 16.04
CA ALA A 106 0.20 0.80 17.28
C ALA A 106 1.45 0.06 17.77
N PRO A 107 1.81 0.13 19.05
CA PRO A 107 3.09 -0.33 19.56
C PRO A 107 3.41 -1.67 18.92
N ALA A 108 4.63 -1.79 18.41
CA ALA A 108 5.10 -3.02 17.77
C ALA A 108 4.67 -4.18 18.65
N SER A 109 3.87 -5.07 18.06
CA SER A 109 3.41 -6.29 18.75
C SER A 109 4.58 -6.91 19.50
N PRO A 110 4.37 -7.40 20.71
CA PRO A 110 5.42 -7.91 21.57
C PRO A 110 6.32 -8.88 20.83
N SER A 111 7.59 -8.83 21.15
CA SER A 111 8.65 -9.65 20.58
C SER A 111 8.18 -11.08 20.33
N LEU A 112 8.61 -11.65 19.22
CA LEU A 112 8.29 -12.95 18.60
C LEU A 112 8.23 -14.20 19.51
N HIS A 113 8.27 -14.07 20.83
CA HIS A 113 8.36 -15.18 21.79
C HIS A 113 7.31 -15.19 22.91
N GLU A 114 6.41 -14.20 23.02
CA GLU A 114 5.38 -14.24 24.05
C GLU A 114 3.99 -14.40 23.43
N ARG A 115 3.51 -15.65 23.48
CA ARG A 115 2.14 -16.04 23.22
C ARG A 115 1.28 -15.60 24.41
N PRO A 116 0.28 -14.71 24.25
CA PRO A 116 -0.66 -14.50 25.35
C PRO A 116 -1.59 -15.71 25.46
N GLU A 117 -1.47 -16.43 26.55
CA GLU A 117 -2.46 -17.40 26.99
C GLU A 117 -3.56 -16.66 27.75
N THR A 118 -4.60 -16.17 27.09
CA THR A 118 -5.95 -16.07 27.68
C THR A 118 -6.96 -15.69 26.60
N ALA A 119 -7.99 -16.48 26.55
CA ALA A 119 -9.05 -16.52 25.57
C ALA A 119 -10.11 -15.40 25.75
N ASP A 120 -10.87 -15.24 24.68
CA ASP A 120 -12.15 -14.59 24.54
C ASP A 120 -12.12 -13.07 24.25
N GLN A 121 -11.81 -12.80 23.01
CA GLN A 121 -12.31 -11.79 22.09
C GLN A 121 -11.29 -11.67 20.97
N ASN A 122 -11.42 -12.51 19.93
CA ASN A 122 -10.68 -12.52 18.65
C ASN A 122 -9.26 -11.88 18.73
N PRO A 123 -8.31 -12.43 19.50
CA PRO A 123 -7.02 -11.79 19.75
C PRO A 123 -6.22 -11.71 18.45
N GLY A 124 -5.84 -10.51 18.06
CA GLY A 124 -5.02 -10.26 16.87
C GLY A 124 -5.78 -9.84 15.63
N ARG A 125 -7.09 -9.57 15.69
CA ARG A 125 -7.86 -8.97 14.60
C ARG A 125 -7.70 -7.45 14.64
N SER A 126 -7.31 -6.88 13.49
CA SER A 126 -7.23 -5.43 13.25
C SER A 126 -8.12 -5.09 12.07
N ASP A 127 -9.20 -4.39 12.31
CA ASP A 127 -10.10 -3.91 11.26
C ASP A 127 -9.53 -2.65 10.59
N PHE A 128 -9.84 -2.47 9.32
CA PHE A 128 -9.50 -1.28 8.55
C PHE A 128 -10.65 -0.94 7.60
N ASP A 129 -10.89 0.34 7.39
CA ASP A 129 -11.96 0.90 6.56
C ASP A 129 -11.45 1.92 5.54
N ASP A 130 -10.14 2.13 5.52
CA ASP A 130 -9.49 3.02 4.60
C ASP A 130 -8.21 2.40 3.98
N ARG A 131 -7.75 3.05 2.91
CA ARG A 131 -6.57 2.60 2.17
C ARG A 131 -5.28 2.69 3.00
N VAL A 132 -5.13 3.68 3.88
CA VAL A 132 -3.90 3.87 4.65
C VAL A 132 -3.72 2.73 5.64
N ASN A 133 -4.79 2.41 6.37
CA ASN A 133 -4.79 1.30 7.31
C ASN A 133 -4.64 -0.05 6.61
N LEU A 134 -5.30 -0.26 5.46
CA LEU A 134 -5.10 -1.44 4.63
C LEU A 134 -3.62 -1.62 4.25
N LEU A 135 -2.96 -0.58 3.72
CA LEU A 135 -1.56 -0.64 3.31
C LEU A 135 -0.62 -0.88 4.49
N ARG A 136 -0.93 -0.32 5.66
CA ARG A 136 -0.19 -0.60 6.90
C ARG A 136 -0.28 -2.08 7.27
N GLN A 137 -1.49 -2.66 7.23
CA GLN A 137 -1.69 -4.07 7.55
C GLN A 137 -0.99 -5.00 6.53
N TRP A 138 -1.00 -4.64 5.24
CA TRP A 138 -0.23 -5.32 4.21
C TRP A 138 1.28 -5.32 4.52
N HIS A 139 1.79 -4.15 4.88
CA HIS A 139 3.20 -3.98 5.25
C HIS A 139 3.58 -4.87 6.44
N GLU A 140 2.78 -4.89 7.50
CA GLU A 140 3.03 -5.74 8.66
C GLU A 140 2.94 -7.23 8.31
N GLN A 141 1.98 -7.64 7.50
CA GLN A 141 1.88 -9.01 7.02
C GLN A 141 3.12 -9.43 6.22
N LEU A 142 3.57 -8.60 5.28
CA LEU A 142 4.75 -8.91 4.46
C LEU A 142 6.03 -8.98 5.29
N LYS A 143 6.19 -8.11 6.28
CA LYS A 143 7.31 -8.18 7.23
C LYS A 143 7.34 -9.49 8.03
N ALA A 144 6.17 -9.98 8.40
CA ALA A 144 6.04 -11.22 9.16
C ALA A 144 6.20 -12.49 8.30
N THR A 145 5.93 -12.40 6.99
CA THR A 145 5.98 -13.51 6.05
C THR A 145 7.42 -13.89 5.69
N ARG A 146 7.74 -15.19 5.72
CA ARG A 146 9.09 -15.72 5.45
C ARG A 146 9.17 -16.71 4.29
N ARG A 147 8.19 -17.58 4.13
CA ARG A 147 8.27 -18.73 3.21
C ARG A 147 7.16 -18.81 2.19
N ARG A 148 5.94 -18.50 2.57
CA ARG A 148 4.77 -18.65 1.69
C ARG A 148 3.93 -17.40 1.71
N LEU A 149 3.65 -16.86 0.54
CA LEU A 149 2.67 -15.80 0.38
C LEU A 149 1.65 -16.24 -0.67
N THR A 150 0.40 -16.24 -0.28
CA THR A 150 -0.74 -16.54 -1.16
C THR A 150 -1.57 -15.29 -1.30
N ILE A 151 -1.88 -14.90 -2.53
CA ILE A 151 -2.68 -13.71 -2.85
C ILE A 151 -3.82 -14.10 -3.77
N PHE A 152 -5.03 -13.73 -3.41
CA PHE A 152 -6.19 -13.77 -4.27
C PHE A 152 -6.67 -12.33 -4.52
N SER A 153 -6.67 -11.92 -5.78
CA SER A 153 -7.03 -10.56 -6.17
C SER A 153 -7.86 -10.56 -7.44
N ARG A 154 -8.78 -9.61 -7.58
CA ARG A 154 -9.56 -9.45 -8.79
C ARG A 154 -8.70 -9.02 -9.98
N ASP A 155 -7.92 -7.96 -9.83
CA ASP A 155 -7.22 -7.26 -10.92
C ASP A 155 -5.82 -6.76 -10.55
N LEU A 156 -5.24 -7.26 -9.45
CA LEU A 156 -4.01 -6.75 -8.85
C LEU A 156 -4.12 -5.28 -8.44
N ASP A 157 -5.23 -4.86 -7.88
CA ASP A 157 -5.56 -3.49 -7.48
C ASP A 157 -4.33 -2.58 -7.29
N ARG A 158 -4.03 -1.73 -8.31
CA ARG A 158 -2.85 -0.85 -8.32
C ARG A 158 -2.82 0.10 -7.13
N ARG A 159 -3.99 0.50 -6.63
CA ARG A 159 -4.09 1.37 -5.46
C ARG A 159 -3.52 0.71 -4.20
N VAL A 160 -3.43 -0.62 -4.20
CA VAL A 160 -2.95 -1.45 -3.09
C VAL A 160 -1.60 -2.10 -3.43
N LEU A 161 -1.52 -2.88 -4.50
CA LEU A 161 -0.36 -3.73 -4.80
C LEU A 161 0.76 -3.01 -5.59
N ASP A 162 0.46 -1.87 -6.23
CA ASP A 162 1.45 -1.05 -6.94
C ASP A 162 1.96 0.10 -6.04
N GLN A 163 2.34 -0.24 -4.81
CA GLN A 163 2.93 0.72 -3.88
C GLN A 163 4.43 0.45 -3.76
N PRO A 164 5.31 1.47 -3.89
CA PRO A 164 6.76 1.28 -3.89
C PRO A 164 7.27 0.47 -2.69
N LEU A 165 6.75 0.76 -1.50
CA LEU A 165 7.15 0.08 -0.28
C LEU A 165 6.73 -1.40 -0.28
N LEU A 166 5.51 -1.72 -0.70
CA LEU A 166 5.04 -3.10 -0.79
C LEU A 166 5.77 -3.87 -1.88
N MET A 167 6.04 -3.24 -3.02
CA MET A 167 6.82 -3.83 -4.11
C MET A 167 8.26 -4.14 -3.68
N GLU A 168 8.88 -3.27 -2.88
CA GLU A 168 10.21 -3.51 -2.33
C GLU A 168 10.21 -4.68 -1.34
N GLN A 169 9.20 -4.78 -0.48
CA GLN A 169 9.06 -5.90 0.43
C GLN A 169 8.79 -7.23 -0.29
N LEU A 170 7.92 -7.22 -1.31
CA LEU A 170 7.68 -8.40 -2.15
C LEU A 170 8.97 -8.84 -2.86
N ARG A 171 9.78 -7.88 -3.35
CA ARG A 171 11.08 -8.18 -3.94
C ARG A 171 12.03 -8.77 -2.89
N SER A 172 12.13 -8.17 -1.72
CA SER A 172 12.98 -8.64 -0.62
C SER A 172 12.58 -10.05 -0.16
N LEU A 173 11.26 -10.30 -0.05
CA LEU A 173 10.74 -11.63 0.24
C LEU A 173 11.14 -12.62 -0.87
N ALA A 174 10.97 -12.25 -2.14
CA ALA A 174 11.21 -13.14 -3.27
C ALA A 174 12.67 -13.55 -3.46
N VAL A 175 13.63 -12.74 -3.01
CA VAL A 175 15.07 -12.99 -3.18
C VAL A 175 15.76 -13.51 -1.92
N CYS A 176 15.01 -13.73 -0.82
CA CYS A 176 15.60 -14.24 0.41
C CYS A 176 16.06 -15.70 0.27
N ASP A 177 17.07 -16.08 1.06
CA ASP A 177 17.70 -17.42 1.02
C ASP A 177 16.76 -18.58 1.40
N LEU A 178 15.58 -18.29 1.96
CA LEU A 178 14.60 -19.27 2.39
C LEU A 178 13.81 -19.93 1.25
N ARG A 179 14.08 -19.55 -0.03
CA ARG A 179 13.38 -20.01 -1.23
C ARG A 179 11.86 -19.91 -1.08
N PRO A 180 11.33 -18.73 -0.92
CA PRO A 180 9.90 -18.53 -0.69
C PRO A 180 9.08 -18.96 -1.90
N GLN A 181 7.80 -19.19 -1.66
CA GLN A 181 6.81 -19.44 -2.70
C GLN A 181 5.72 -18.38 -2.63
N ILE A 182 5.55 -17.64 -3.71
CA ILE A 182 4.52 -16.60 -3.85
C ILE A 182 3.53 -17.05 -4.92
N ARG A 183 2.29 -17.37 -4.50
CA ARG A 183 1.21 -17.84 -5.37
C ARG A 183 0.14 -16.76 -5.49
N ILE A 184 -0.18 -16.37 -6.70
CA ILE A 184 -1.14 -15.29 -6.97
C ILE A 184 -2.22 -15.77 -7.92
N LEU A 185 -3.49 -15.70 -7.51
CA LEU A 185 -4.65 -15.86 -8.38
C LEU A 185 -5.22 -14.50 -8.74
N VAL A 186 -5.42 -14.27 -10.04
CA VAL A 186 -5.97 -13.02 -10.59
C VAL A 186 -7.16 -13.34 -11.46
N LEU A 187 -8.32 -12.74 -11.17
CA LEU A 187 -9.56 -12.95 -11.93
C LEU A 187 -9.53 -12.22 -13.29
N ASP A 188 -9.15 -10.95 -13.28
CA ASP A 188 -9.03 -10.10 -14.46
C ASP A 188 -7.59 -9.64 -14.64
N SER A 189 -6.88 -10.33 -15.52
CA SER A 189 -5.49 -9.99 -15.85
C SER A 189 -5.37 -8.85 -16.87
N GLY A 190 -6.45 -8.55 -17.59
CA GLY A 190 -6.41 -7.55 -18.67
C GLY A 190 -6.04 -6.17 -18.17
N ALA A 191 -6.70 -5.70 -17.12
CA ALA A 191 -6.42 -4.41 -16.50
C ALA A 191 -4.99 -4.33 -15.94
N ALA A 192 -4.52 -5.39 -15.29
CA ALA A 192 -3.16 -5.45 -14.73
C ALA A 192 -2.08 -5.38 -15.81
N VAL A 193 -2.29 -6.05 -16.95
CA VAL A 193 -1.35 -6.05 -18.09
C VAL A 193 -1.35 -4.71 -18.82
N GLN A 194 -2.54 -4.15 -19.11
CA GLN A 194 -2.65 -2.82 -19.74
C GLN A 194 -1.97 -1.73 -18.92
N ALA A 195 -2.02 -1.85 -17.61
CA ALA A 195 -1.41 -0.92 -16.69
C ALA A 195 0.10 -1.16 -16.46
N CYS A 196 0.72 -2.16 -17.11
CA CYS A 196 2.12 -2.55 -16.90
C CYS A 196 2.45 -2.74 -15.41
N HIS A 197 1.62 -3.50 -14.69
CA HIS A 197 1.75 -3.65 -13.25
C HIS A 197 3.14 -4.20 -12.85
N PRO A 198 3.90 -3.55 -11.94
CA PRO A 198 5.29 -3.93 -11.64
C PRO A 198 5.44 -5.33 -11.05
N LEU A 199 4.40 -5.86 -10.40
CA LEU A 199 4.39 -7.24 -9.89
C LEU A 199 4.47 -8.28 -11.02
N ILE A 200 3.91 -7.99 -12.20
CA ILE A 200 4.01 -8.86 -13.38
C ILE A 200 5.47 -8.93 -13.84
N ALA A 201 6.14 -7.80 -13.96
CA ALA A 201 7.56 -7.76 -14.32
C ALA A 201 8.44 -8.48 -13.30
N LEU A 202 8.13 -8.39 -12.02
CA LEU A 202 8.83 -9.11 -10.97
C LEU A 202 8.61 -10.63 -11.09
N ALA A 203 7.38 -11.08 -11.32
CA ALA A 203 7.05 -12.50 -11.53
C ALA A 203 7.74 -13.08 -12.77
N GLN A 204 7.84 -12.32 -13.86
CA GLN A 204 8.56 -12.74 -15.08
C GLN A 204 10.06 -12.93 -14.83
N ARG A 205 10.66 -12.13 -13.94
CA ARG A 205 12.08 -12.25 -13.57
C ARG A 205 12.35 -13.39 -12.60
N LEU A 206 11.38 -13.77 -11.80
CA LEU A 206 11.50 -14.78 -10.74
C LEU A 206 10.40 -15.85 -10.85
N PRO A 207 10.25 -16.53 -12.01
CA PRO A 207 9.12 -17.44 -12.26
C PRO A 207 9.12 -18.70 -11.40
N SER A 208 10.27 -19.07 -10.83
CA SER A 208 10.39 -20.19 -9.87
C SER A 208 9.90 -19.84 -8.47
N VAL A 209 9.79 -18.55 -8.16
CA VAL A 209 9.39 -18.03 -6.84
C VAL A 209 7.98 -17.44 -6.88
N ILE A 210 7.69 -16.63 -7.90
CA ILE A 210 6.41 -15.92 -8.04
C ILE A 210 5.65 -16.53 -9.22
N GLN A 211 4.49 -17.10 -8.94
CA GLN A 211 3.61 -17.64 -9.96
C GLN A 211 2.27 -16.92 -9.93
N ILE A 212 1.84 -16.46 -11.10
CA ILE A 212 0.54 -15.82 -11.29
C ILE A 212 -0.29 -16.73 -12.20
N ARG A 213 -1.50 -17.09 -11.75
CA ARG A 213 -2.42 -17.94 -12.51
C ARG A 213 -3.81 -17.30 -12.57
N ARG A 214 -4.58 -17.71 -13.56
CA ARG A 214 -6.00 -17.35 -13.69
C ARG A 214 -6.86 -18.52 -13.22
N PRO A 215 -7.83 -18.31 -12.30
CA PRO A 215 -8.75 -19.36 -11.86
C PRO A 215 -9.63 -19.86 -13.03
N ALA A 216 -10.14 -21.06 -12.88
CA ALA A 216 -11.18 -21.59 -13.77
C ALA A 216 -12.45 -20.73 -13.74
N LYS A 217 -13.28 -20.85 -14.78
CA LYS A 217 -14.48 -19.98 -14.94
C LYS A 217 -15.46 -20.05 -13.77
N ASP A 218 -15.56 -21.20 -13.12
CA ASP A 218 -16.49 -21.43 -12.00
C ASP A 218 -16.14 -20.63 -10.73
N HIS A 219 -14.97 -19.98 -10.69
CA HIS A 219 -14.49 -19.18 -9.56
C HIS A 219 -14.33 -17.68 -9.86
N GLN A 220 -14.86 -17.21 -11.00
CA GLN A 220 -14.68 -15.82 -11.43
C GLN A 220 -15.54 -14.81 -10.67
N ASP A 221 -16.58 -15.25 -9.99
CA ASP A 221 -17.53 -14.40 -9.25
C ASP A 221 -17.17 -14.26 -7.76
N TYR A 222 -15.98 -14.70 -7.35
CA TYR A 222 -15.56 -14.58 -5.94
C TYR A 222 -15.32 -13.12 -5.58
N PRO A 223 -16.10 -12.54 -4.64
CA PRO A 223 -16.10 -11.09 -4.41
C PRO A 223 -14.91 -10.60 -3.61
N SER A 224 -14.31 -11.46 -2.77
CA SER A 224 -13.30 -11.05 -1.80
C SER A 224 -11.91 -11.00 -2.42
N ALA A 225 -11.05 -10.18 -1.83
CA ALA A 225 -9.61 -10.22 -2.03
C ALA A 225 -8.92 -10.54 -0.70
N PHE A 226 -7.90 -11.38 -0.72
CA PHE A 226 -7.18 -11.76 0.49
C PHE A 226 -5.72 -12.11 0.22
N SER A 227 -4.95 -12.08 1.28
CA SER A 227 -3.61 -12.65 1.30
C SER A 227 -3.37 -13.46 2.56
N VAL A 228 -2.58 -14.51 2.42
CA VAL A 228 -2.16 -15.37 3.53
C VAL A 228 -0.65 -15.50 3.51
N GLY A 229 0.00 -15.11 4.62
CA GLY A 229 1.44 -15.28 4.86
C GLY A 229 1.69 -16.44 5.79
N ASP A 230 2.61 -17.36 5.44
CA ASP A 230 3.08 -18.48 6.24
C ASP A 230 1.99 -19.33 6.95
N GLU A 231 0.80 -19.40 6.37
CA GLU A 231 -0.37 -20.15 6.88
C GLU A 231 -0.98 -19.59 8.19
N HIS A 232 -0.58 -18.41 8.65
CA HIS A 232 -1.08 -17.82 9.90
C HIS A 232 -1.25 -16.32 9.90
N HIS A 233 -0.86 -15.62 8.84
CA HIS A 233 -1.09 -14.20 8.69
C HIS A 233 -2.15 -13.98 7.61
N LEU A 234 -3.33 -13.54 7.99
CA LEU A 234 -4.44 -13.25 7.08
C LEU A 234 -4.64 -11.75 6.95
N LEU A 235 -4.87 -11.29 5.73
CA LEU A 235 -5.47 -10.01 5.42
C LEU A 235 -6.62 -10.28 4.45
N LEU A 236 -7.82 -9.80 4.77
CA LEU A 236 -9.02 -10.06 3.99
C LEU A 236 -9.84 -8.80 3.78
N ARG A 237 -10.24 -8.57 2.53
CA ARG A 237 -11.24 -7.59 2.12
C ARG A 237 -12.46 -8.36 1.62
N PRO A 238 -13.62 -8.27 2.27
CA PRO A 238 -14.83 -8.97 1.84
C PRO A 238 -15.27 -8.59 0.42
N PHE A 239 -15.02 -7.32 0.04
CA PHE A 239 -15.20 -6.83 -1.32
C PHE A 239 -13.87 -6.30 -1.85
N GLY A 240 -13.33 -6.95 -2.87
CA GLY A 240 -12.00 -6.67 -3.38
C GLY A 240 -11.81 -5.29 -4.03
N ASP A 241 -12.89 -4.60 -4.35
CA ASP A 241 -12.92 -3.24 -4.89
C ASP A 241 -13.00 -2.14 -3.81
N GLN A 242 -13.28 -2.52 -2.56
CA GLN A 242 -13.34 -1.63 -1.40
C GLN A 242 -12.07 -1.75 -0.55
N PHE A 243 -11.85 -0.78 0.35
CA PHE A 243 -10.67 -0.76 1.21
C PHE A 243 -10.95 -1.28 2.62
N ASP A 244 -12.21 -1.58 2.93
CA ASP A 244 -12.60 -2.15 4.22
C ASP A 244 -12.26 -3.64 4.32
N GLY A 245 -11.96 -4.06 5.54
CA GLY A 245 -11.61 -5.44 5.81
C GLY A 245 -10.94 -5.61 7.17
N TYR A 246 -10.22 -6.68 7.30
CA TYR A 246 -9.46 -6.96 8.53
C TYR A 246 -8.20 -7.75 8.24
N SER A 247 -7.23 -7.63 9.16
CA SER A 247 -6.08 -8.49 9.22
C SER A 247 -6.05 -9.27 10.55
N MET A 248 -5.43 -10.43 10.50
CA MET A 248 -5.20 -11.29 11.66
C MET A 248 -3.78 -11.84 11.56
N LEU A 249 -2.90 -11.37 12.43
CA LEU A 249 -1.55 -11.93 12.56
C LEU A 249 -1.59 -13.11 13.54
N TRP A 250 -0.86 -14.18 13.20
CA TRP A 250 -0.74 -15.40 14.02
C TRP A 250 -2.05 -16.16 14.26
N HIS A 251 -3.01 -16.04 13.36
CA HIS A 251 -4.32 -16.69 13.46
C HIS A 251 -4.46 -17.84 12.44
N ARG A 252 -3.86 -18.97 12.75
CA ARG A 252 -3.75 -20.13 11.85
C ARG A 252 -5.11 -20.65 11.36
N ARG A 253 -6.13 -20.65 12.19
CA ARG A 253 -7.46 -21.19 11.85
C ARG A 253 -8.09 -20.42 10.70
N GLU A 254 -8.15 -19.08 10.78
CA GLU A 254 -8.75 -18.25 9.76
C GLU A 254 -7.89 -18.22 8.47
N ALA A 255 -6.57 -18.17 8.63
CA ALA A 255 -5.65 -18.27 7.49
C ALA A 255 -5.84 -19.59 6.72
N ARG A 256 -5.93 -20.72 7.41
CA ARG A 256 -6.20 -22.02 6.78
C ARG A 256 -7.53 -22.09 6.07
N ARG A 257 -8.58 -21.52 6.65
CA ARG A 257 -9.88 -21.45 5.99
C ARG A 257 -9.81 -20.78 4.61
N GLN A 258 -9.00 -19.72 4.47
CA GLN A 258 -8.80 -19.07 3.17
C GLN A 258 -7.93 -19.92 2.24
N LEU A 259 -6.97 -20.65 2.77
CA LEU A 259 -6.15 -21.59 1.96
C LEU A 259 -6.96 -22.78 1.47
N GLU A 260 -7.89 -23.31 2.26
CA GLU A 260 -8.84 -24.37 1.87
C GLU A 260 -9.72 -23.96 0.69
N LEU A 261 -10.03 -22.67 0.56
CA LEU A 261 -10.70 -22.10 -0.62
C LEU A 261 -9.72 -21.90 -1.79
N PHE A 262 -8.53 -21.38 -1.51
CA PHE A 262 -7.55 -21.04 -2.52
C PHE A 262 -6.92 -22.26 -3.20
N ASP A 263 -6.54 -23.28 -2.45
CA ASP A 263 -5.75 -24.40 -2.97
C ASP A 263 -6.48 -25.17 -4.09
N PRO A 264 -7.78 -25.52 -4.00
CA PRO A 264 -8.50 -26.12 -5.11
C PRO A 264 -8.57 -25.20 -6.35
N MET A 265 -8.76 -23.88 -6.14
CA MET A 265 -8.76 -22.91 -7.24
C MET A 265 -7.39 -22.83 -7.91
N TRP A 266 -6.31 -22.93 -7.13
CA TRP A 266 -4.94 -22.90 -7.60
C TRP A 266 -4.59 -24.14 -8.44
N GLU A 267 -5.00 -25.32 -8.01
CA GLU A 267 -4.77 -26.56 -8.75
C GLU A 267 -5.53 -26.61 -10.08
N ALA A 268 -6.76 -26.06 -10.12
CA ALA A 268 -7.56 -25.94 -11.33
C ALA A 268 -7.16 -24.75 -12.21
N ALA A 269 -6.30 -23.84 -11.73
CA ALA A 269 -5.91 -22.65 -12.43
C ALA A 269 -4.86 -22.90 -13.51
N SER A 270 -4.94 -22.14 -14.60
CA SER A 270 -3.96 -22.16 -15.66
C SER A 270 -3.04 -20.92 -15.63
N PRO A 271 -1.78 -21.05 -16.09
CA PRO A 271 -0.95 -19.88 -16.32
C PRO A 271 -1.62 -18.94 -17.33
N ASP A 272 -1.78 -17.67 -16.95
CA ASP A 272 -2.43 -16.70 -17.82
C ASP A 272 -1.52 -16.33 -19.01
N PRO A 273 -2.00 -16.47 -20.26
CA PRO A 273 -1.22 -16.11 -21.46
C PRO A 273 -0.79 -14.65 -21.50
N ASN A 274 -1.57 -13.76 -20.87
CA ASN A 274 -1.27 -12.33 -20.81
C ASN A 274 0.01 -12.02 -20.01
N PHE A 275 0.38 -12.88 -19.07
CA PHE A 275 1.60 -12.71 -18.28
C PHE A 275 2.85 -13.34 -18.92
N ARG A 276 2.69 -14.08 -20.03
CA ARG A 276 3.80 -14.68 -20.78
C ARG A 276 4.41 -13.74 -21.83
N ARG A 277 3.74 -12.66 -22.21
CA ARG A 277 4.26 -11.72 -23.20
C ARG A 277 5.32 -10.84 -22.55
N LEU A 278 6.57 -11.05 -22.97
CA LEU A 278 7.60 -10.03 -22.87
C LEU A 278 7.11 -8.83 -23.69
N ALA A 279 6.92 -7.69 -23.06
CA ALA A 279 6.87 -6.43 -23.78
C ALA A 279 8.27 -6.26 -24.43
N LEU A 280 8.34 -6.34 -25.75
CA LEU A 280 9.51 -5.99 -26.54
C LEU A 280 9.70 -4.48 -26.55
#